data_cd1e046e0d25da8a92a0305d1201c8ca
#
_entry.id   cd1e046e0d25da8a92a0305d1201c8ca
#
_cell.length_a   1.000
_cell.length_b   1.000
_cell.length_c   1.000
_cell.angle_alpha   90.00
_cell.angle_beta   90.00
_cell.angle_gamma   90.00
#
_symmetry.space_group_name_H-M   'P 1'
#
loop_
_entity.id
_entity.type
_entity.pdbx_description
1 polymer ?
#
loop_
_entity_poly.entity_id
_entity_poly.type
_entity_poly.pdbx_seq_one_letter_code
_entity_poly.pdbx_strand_id
1 'polypeptide(L)'
;MSRHVISVLATAWLLAASGMSAAADTSGAAGVLHYPAAERGTTVDMLHGREVADPYRWMESNSPALSSWVAAENAVSEPYLNAIPAREAIRKRLAELWDYQQYGYSWLDDKSRMPVKKGGRYFYVEKSGSQNQGILYWSSALDAAPKVLVDPNTLSADATASLADYSVSPDGRYVAYAVSDGGTDWDTWHVREVETGRDLPDVIGDTKFTGVSWLPDASAFYYSRYPKGADGKGDDQQQVSVYRHKLGDAQAADEKVYAITDNPRYNPYGIVTEDGRWLVFVVSYGFDSNAIHLCDLSKPDAPVVRLLDKWDGIYDFLGAMDGKLYFRTTQGAPRGRVIAIDPASPAPVEVVPEAKPTLYQASLVGGFVVASYLEDARTHLAVYGKDGSHVRDIRLPGQGTAIGFPDTPSESETFFAYTDYLTPLALYRYDVAKDEASQFRKPTVSFDPSPYSTEQVFYQSKDGTRVPMFITRRKDSKLDGSNATLLYGYGGFDVSLTPTYSASVAAWLERGGIYAVANLRGGGEYGADWHDAGTRTKKQNVFDDFIAAAEWLIAKGYTSPA
;
A
#
# COMPACT_ATOMS: atom_id res chain seq x y z
N MET A 1 10.02 3.65 -2.27
CA MET A 1 9.00 4.58 -2.77
C MET A 1 7.65 3.96 -2.66
N SER A 2 6.83 4.63 -1.96
CA SER A 2 5.54 4.15 -1.53
C SER A 2 4.61 3.81 -2.69
N ARG A 3 3.93 2.69 -2.57
CA ARG A 3 2.97 2.06 -3.49
C ARG A 3 1.61 2.79 -3.51
N HIS A 4 1.58 4.13 -3.51
CA HIS A 4 0.38 4.94 -3.23
C HIS A 4 -0.56 5.24 -4.41
N VAL A 5 -0.38 4.64 -5.58
CA VAL A 5 -1.16 5.03 -6.80
C VAL A 5 -2.48 4.25 -6.99
N ILE A 6 -2.88 3.35 -6.09
CA ILE A 6 -3.96 2.38 -6.42
C ILE A 6 -5.29 2.59 -5.65
N SER A 7 -5.43 3.64 -4.88
CA SER A 7 -6.61 3.80 -4.01
C SER A 7 -7.92 4.26 -4.70
N VAL A 8 -7.88 4.70 -5.94
CA VAL A 8 -9.05 5.35 -6.59
C VAL A 8 -9.84 4.43 -7.52
N LEU A 9 -9.33 3.28 -7.92
CA LEU A 9 -9.98 2.43 -8.94
C LEU A 9 -10.89 1.30 -8.41
N ALA A 10 -10.95 1.04 -7.12
CA ALA A 10 -11.76 -0.06 -6.58
C ALA A 10 -13.27 0.24 -6.46
N THR A 11 -13.69 1.49 -6.60
CA THR A 11 -15.09 1.89 -6.32
C THR A 11 -16.00 1.98 -7.55
N ALA A 12 -15.47 1.96 -8.75
CA ALA A 12 -16.25 2.23 -9.96
C ALA A 12 -16.88 1.00 -10.65
N TRP A 13 -16.57 -0.24 -10.22
CA TRP A 13 -16.93 -1.44 -10.99
C TRP A 13 -18.14 -2.24 -10.50
N LEU A 14 -18.85 -1.81 -9.45
CA LEU A 14 -19.99 -2.56 -8.89
C LEU A 14 -21.36 -2.31 -9.56
N LEU A 15 -21.41 -1.58 -10.65
CA LEU A 15 -22.69 -1.18 -11.26
C LEU A 15 -23.10 -1.97 -12.51
N ALA A 16 -22.28 -2.90 -13.01
CA ALA A 16 -22.56 -3.58 -14.27
C ALA A 16 -23.18 -4.99 -14.17
N ALA A 17 -23.39 -5.54 -12.97
CA ALA A 17 -23.93 -6.90 -12.82
C ALA A 17 -25.25 -6.91 -12.02
N SER A 18 -26.30 -6.36 -12.58
CA SER A 18 -27.66 -6.58 -12.05
C SER A 18 -28.56 -7.20 -13.12
N GLY A 19 -28.66 -8.50 -13.03
CA GLY A 19 -29.67 -9.19 -13.77
C GLY A 19 -29.46 -10.69 -13.83
N MET A 20 -29.72 -11.37 -12.74
CA MET A 20 -30.21 -12.75 -12.80
C MET A 20 -30.58 -13.23 -11.40
N SER A 21 -31.82 -13.08 -11.06
CA SER A 21 -32.51 -13.98 -10.14
C SER A 21 -34.01 -13.87 -10.39
N ALA A 22 -34.63 -15.02 -10.58
CA ALA A 22 -36.04 -15.25 -10.72
C ALA A 22 -36.68 -14.70 -12.02
N ALA A 23 -37.01 -15.62 -12.89
CA ALA A 23 -37.87 -15.42 -14.02
C ALA A 23 -39.13 -14.62 -13.62
N ALA A 24 -39.14 -13.35 -13.95
CA ALA A 24 -40.33 -12.60 -14.23
C ALA A 24 -40.06 -11.94 -15.58
N ASP A 25 -40.73 -12.46 -16.58
CA ASP A 25 -40.81 -11.95 -17.91
C ASP A 25 -41.16 -10.46 -17.88
N THR A 26 -40.16 -9.59 -18.05
CA THR A 26 -40.35 -8.20 -18.46
C THR A 26 -39.32 -7.91 -19.53
N SER A 27 -39.62 -8.33 -20.75
CA SER A 27 -39.00 -7.84 -21.98
C SER A 27 -39.40 -6.38 -22.19
N GLY A 28 -38.94 -5.48 -21.33
CA GLY A 28 -38.76 -4.08 -21.62
C GLY A 28 -37.41 -3.95 -22.30
N ALA A 29 -37.37 -3.83 -23.61
CA ALA A 29 -36.18 -3.50 -24.35
C ALA A 29 -35.52 -2.28 -23.71
N ALA A 30 -34.40 -2.47 -22.98
CA ALA A 30 -33.55 -1.37 -22.59
C ALA A 30 -33.11 -0.70 -23.88
N GLY A 31 -33.65 0.48 -24.18
CA GLY A 31 -33.30 1.23 -25.38
C GLY A 31 -31.78 1.40 -25.40
N VAL A 32 -31.21 1.28 -26.60
CA VAL A 32 -29.78 1.51 -26.80
C VAL A 32 -29.46 2.90 -26.25
N LEU A 33 -28.54 2.98 -25.30
CA LEU A 33 -28.09 4.25 -24.74
C LEU A 33 -27.31 4.99 -25.83
N HIS A 34 -27.70 6.23 -26.12
CA HIS A 34 -27.02 7.10 -27.07
C HIS A 34 -26.13 8.08 -26.31
N TYR A 35 -24.85 7.83 -26.37
CA TYR A 35 -23.83 8.68 -25.73
C TYR A 35 -23.48 9.88 -26.63
N PRO A 36 -23.18 11.05 -26.04
CA PRO A 36 -22.72 12.21 -26.80
C PRO A 36 -21.44 11.89 -27.58
N ALA A 37 -21.35 12.36 -28.80
CA ALA A 37 -20.12 12.23 -29.57
C ALA A 37 -19.04 13.15 -29.00
N ALA A 38 -17.85 12.63 -28.73
CA ALA A 38 -16.70 13.46 -28.43
C ALA A 38 -16.21 14.20 -29.66
N GLU A 39 -15.91 15.49 -29.51
CA GLU A 39 -15.33 16.30 -30.59
C GLU A 39 -13.94 15.75 -30.94
N ARG A 40 -13.68 15.61 -32.25
CA ARG A 40 -12.39 15.14 -32.75
C ARG A 40 -11.53 16.32 -33.16
N GLY A 41 -10.45 16.57 -32.41
CA GLY A 41 -9.40 17.52 -32.75
C GLY A 41 -8.48 17.03 -33.88
N THR A 42 -7.54 17.87 -34.27
CA THR A 42 -6.56 17.61 -35.34
C THR A 42 -5.14 17.42 -34.81
N THR A 43 -4.96 17.20 -33.52
CA THR A 43 -3.63 17.03 -32.90
C THR A 43 -2.95 15.77 -33.41
N VAL A 44 -1.68 15.90 -33.79
CA VAL A 44 -0.84 14.82 -34.29
C VAL A 44 0.53 14.92 -33.63
N ASP A 45 0.99 13.84 -33.05
CA ASP A 45 2.34 13.72 -32.49
C ASP A 45 3.27 12.99 -33.45
N MET A 46 4.53 13.38 -33.48
CA MET A 46 5.59 12.67 -34.18
C MET A 46 6.34 11.77 -33.19
N LEU A 47 6.03 10.48 -33.16
CA LEU A 47 6.66 9.50 -32.29
C LEU A 47 7.54 8.53 -33.09
N HIS A 48 8.84 8.52 -32.84
CA HIS A 48 9.81 7.67 -33.56
C HIS A 48 9.72 7.78 -35.09
N GLY A 49 9.47 9.00 -35.62
CA GLY A 49 9.37 9.28 -37.05
C GLY A 49 8.03 8.85 -37.66
N ARG A 50 7.01 8.55 -36.87
CA ARG A 50 5.65 8.24 -37.33
C ARG A 50 4.65 9.27 -36.82
N GLU A 51 3.71 9.64 -37.64
CA GLU A 51 2.57 10.45 -37.23
C GLU A 51 1.60 9.58 -36.40
N VAL A 52 1.25 10.05 -35.23
CA VAL A 52 0.25 9.45 -34.35
C VAL A 52 -0.82 10.48 -34.06
N ALA A 53 -2.02 10.26 -34.60
CA ALA A 53 -3.14 11.15 -34.38
C ALA A 53 -3.67 11.00 -32.95
N ASP A 54 -3.84 12.14 -32.26
CA ASP A 54 -4.48 12.22 -30.96
C ASP A 54 -5.67 13.17 -30.96
N PRO A 55 -6.80 12.73 -31.51
CA PRO A 55 -7.96 13.59 -31.70
C PRO A 55 -8.67 14.00 -30.42
N TYR A 56 -8.29 13.44 -29.29
CA TYR A 56 -8.91 13.67 -27.98
C TYR A 56 -7.96 14.33 -26.97
N ARG A 57 -6.81 14.90 -27.41
CA ARG A 57 -5.85 15.61 -26.58
C ARG A 57 -6.50 16.72 -25.72
N TRP A 58 -7.58 17.31 -26.19
CA TRP A 58 -8.33 18.32 -25.44
C TRP A 58 -8.93 17.80 -24.13
N MET A 59 -9.07 16.47 -23.97
CA MET A 59 -9.56 15.84 -22.73
C MET A 59 -8.50 15.77 -21.63
N GLU A 60 -7.23 16.03 -21.93
CA GLU A 60 -6.14 15.99 -20.94
C GLU A 60 -6.07 17.25 -20.05
N SER A 61 -6.76 18.30 -20.42
CA SER A 61 -6.75 19.57 -19.68
C SER A 61 -8.12 19.90 -19.12
N ASN A 62 -8.15 20.47 -17.91
CA ASN A 62 -9.37 21.01 -17.34
C ASN A 62 -9.87 22.19 -18.18
N SER A 63 -10.97 22.00 -18.87
CA SER A 63 -11.55 23.00 -19.76
C SER A 63 -13.09 23.00 -19.66
N PRO A 64 -13.75 24.12 -20.01
CA PRO A 64 -15.22 24.15 -20.09
C PRO A 64 -15.78 23.12 -21.08
N ALA A 65 -15.05 22.82 -22.16
CA ALA A 65 -15.45 21.81 -23.16
C ALA A 65 -15.46 20.41 -22.53
N LEU A 66 -14.40 20.03 -21.79
CA LEU A 66 -14.35 18.75 -21.07
C LEU A 66 -15.47 18.64 -20.03
N SER A 67 -15.66 19.68 -19.21
CA SER A 67 -16.72 19.70 -18.20
C SER A 67 -18.11 19.54 -18.81
N SER A 68 -18.35 20.19 -19.95
CA SER A 68 -19.63 20.08 -20.66
C SER A 68 -19.84 18.68 -21.25
N TRP A 69 -18.81 18.07 -21.82
CA TRP A 69 -18.88 16.71 -22.36
C TRP A 69 -19.12 15.68 -21.23
N VAL A 70 -18.39 15.78 -20.11
CA VAL A 70 -18.60 14.91 -18.92
C VAL A 70 -20.03 15.05 -18.37
N ALA A 71 -20.55 16.29 -18.29
CA ALA A 71 -21.94 16.51 -17.84
C ALA A 71 -22.95 15.86 -18.79
N ALA A 72 -22.72 15.92 -20.11
CA ALA A 72 -23.58 15.29 -21.09
C ALA A 72 -23.54 13.76 -21.04
N GLU A 73 -22.37 13.15 -20.80
CA GLU A 73 -22.21 11.69 -20.57
C GLU A 73 -22.96 11.26 -19.30
N ASN A 74 -22.82 12.02 -18.20
CA ASN A 74 -23.51 11.75 -16.94
C ASN A 74 -25.03 11.85 -17.11
N ALA A 75 -25.53 12.80 -17.91
CA ALA A 75 -26.96 12.93 -18.21
C ALA A 75 -27.57 11.70 -18.90
N VAL A 76 -26.75 10.88 -19.58
CA VAL A 76 -27.16 9.58 -20.14
C VAL A 76 -27.04 8.47 -19.10
N SER A 77 -25.94 8.42 -18.35
CA SER A 77 -25.62 7.32 -17.45
C SER A 77 -26.47 7.34 -16.17
N GLU A 78 -26.64 8.52 -15.56
CA GLU A 78 -27.33 8.66 -14.28
C GLU A 78 -28.80 8.19 -14.29
N PRO A 79 -29.65 8.55 -15.28
CA PRO A 79 -31.02 8.05 -15.33
C PRO A 79 -31.07 6.52 -15.42
N TYR A 80 -30.17 5.91 -16.22
CA TYR A 80 -30.08 4.46 -16.33
C TYR A 80 -29.73 3.81 -14.99
N LEU A 81 -28.67 4.30 -14.32
CA LEU A 81 -28.23 3.78 -13.04
C LEU A 81 -29.28 3.99 -11.94
N ASN A 82 -29.95 5.14 -11.94
CA ASN A 82 -30.99 5.45 -10.96
C ASN A 82 -32.26 4.62 -11.15
N ALA A 83 -32.52 4.14 -12.37
CA ALA A 83 -33.66 3.28 -12.68
C ALA A 83 -33.46 1.81 -12.26
N ILE A 84 -32.26 1.39 -11.82
CA ILE A 84 -32.00 0.03 -11.37
C ILE A 84 -32.78 -0.24 -10.08
N PRO A 85 -33.75 -1.19 -10.06
CA PRO A 85 -34.64 -1.37 -8.90
C PRO A 85 -33.91 -1.75 -7.60
N ALA A 86 -32.78 -2.47 -7.71
CA ALA A 86 -31.99 -2.90 -6.56
C ALA A 86 -31.02 -1.83 -6.02
N ARG A 87 -30.84 -0.70 -6.74
CA ARG A 87 -29.80 0.30 -6.44
C ARG A 87 -29.86 0.80 -4.99
N GLU A 88 -31.03 1.20 -4.53
CA GLU A 88 -31.19 1.77 -3.19
C GLU A 88 -30.94 0.72 -2.09
N ALA A 89 -31.42 -0.50 -2.28
CA ALA A 89 -31.17 -1.61 -1.36
C ALA A 89 -29.67 -1.95 -1.28
N ILE A 90 -28.99 -1.96 -2.42
CA ILE A 90 -27.53 -2.18 -2.49
C ILE A 90 -26.79 -1.04 -1.78
N ARG A 91 -27.14 0.22 -2.08
CA ARG A 91 -26.53 1.40 -1.45
C ARG A 91 -26.65 1.36 0.08
N LYS A 92 -27.87 1.08 0.57
CA LYS A 92 -28.12 0.96 2.01
C LYS A 92 -27.30 -0.16 2.62
N ARG A 93 -27.28 -1.34 1.99
CA ARG A 93 -26.52 -2.48 2.52
C ARG A 93 -25.00 -2.23 2.51
N LEU A 94 -24.46 -1.61 1.48
CA LEU A 94 -23.07 -1.19 1.44
C LEU A 94 -22.75 -0.21 2.56
N ALA A 95 -23.61 0.79 2.82
CA ALA A 95 -23.41 1.72 3.92
C ALA A 95 -23.36 1.00 5.28
N GLU A 96 -24.24 0.00 5.51
CA GLU A 96 -24.23 -0.82 6.73
C GLU A 96 -22.97 -1.69 6.85
N LEU A 97 -22.47 -2.25 5.72
CA LEU A 97 -21.29 -3.11 5.68
C LEU A 97 -20.00 -2.30 5.85
N TRP A 98 -19.99 -1.04 5.45
CA TRP A 98 -18.83 -0.14 5.65
C TRP A 98 -18.82 0.57 7.00
N ASP A 99 -19.96 0.56 7.72
CA ASP A 99 -20.07 1.18 9.03
C ASP A 99 -19.47 0.28 10.12
N TYR A 100 -18.16 0.15 10.12
CA TYR A 100 -17.41 -0.55 11.16
C TYR A 100 -16.08 0.16 11.47
N GLN A 101 -15.53 -0.13 12.62
CA GLN A 101 -14.24 0.38 13.04
C GLN A 101 -13.11 -0.21 12.20
N GLN A 102 -12.31 0.66 11.61
CA GLN A 102 -11.15 0.29 10.81
C GLN A 102 -9.88 0.69 11.55
N TYR A 103 -8.91 -0.21 11.56
CA TYR A 103 -7.64 -0.04 12.25
C TYR A 103 -6.50 -0.13 11.25
N GLY A 104 -5.39 0.59 11.54
CA GLY A 104 -4.24 0.55 10.67
C GLY A 104 -4.59 1.07 9.28
N TYR A 105 -4.65 2.31 9.11
CA TYR A 105 -5.19 3.12 8.01
C TYR A 105 -4.88 2.66 6.57
N SER A 106 -3.88 1.87 6.32
CA SER A 106 -3.57 1.37 4.97
C SER A 106 -3.52 -0.16 4.95
N TRP A 107 -4.25 -0.75 4.02
CA TRP A 107 -4.19 -2.16 3.68
C TRP A 107 -3.04 -2.50 2.71
N LEU A 108 -2.25 -1.49 2.31
CA LEU A 108 -1.09 -1.59 1.42
C LEU A 108 0.21 -1.49 2.22
N ASP A 109 0.48 -2.52 3.03
CA ASP A 109 1.81 -2.85 3.52
C ASP A 109 2.64 -1.65 4.03
N ASP A 110 2.11 -0.98 5.03
CA ASP A 110 2.85 0.10 5.66
C ASP A 110 3.07 -0.18 7.14
N LYS A 111 4.29 -0.60 7.50
CA LYS A 111 4.71 -0.81 8.88
C LYS A 111 4.46 0.43 9.74
N SER A 112 4.59 1.62 9.16
CA SER A 112 4.43 2.89 9.86
C SER A 112 3.00 3.15 10.31
N ARG A 113 2.03 2.41 9.75
CA ARG A 113 0.61 2.57 10.07
C ARG A 113 0.07 1.57 11.10
N MET A 114 0.91 0.65 11.52
CA MET A 114 0.62 -0.19 12.69
C MET A 114 0.74 0.66 13.96
N PRO A 115 0.13 0.24 15.08
CA PRO A 115 0.44 0.85 16.36
C PRO A 115 1.95 0.86 16.60
N VAL A 116 2.49 2.03 16.91
CA VAL A 116 3.91 2.19 17.24
C VAL A 116 4.06 2.64 18.68
N LYS A 117 5.11 2.15 19.35
CA LYS A 117 5.46 2.56 20.70
C LYS A 117 6.69 3.44 20.66
N LYS A 118 6.58 4.67 21.15
CA LYS A 118 7.68 5.64 21.25
C LYS A 118 7.60 6.38 22.59
N GLY A 119 8.73 6.49 23.30
CA GLY A 119 8.78 7.15 24.60
C GLY A 119 7.80 6.57 25.63
N GLY A 120 7.52 5.27 25.59
CA GLY A 120 6.56 4.59 26.48
C GLY A 120 5.08 4.86 26.15
N ARG A 121 4.77 5.51 25.03
CA ARG A 121 3.42 5.83 24.57
C ARG A 121 3.11 5.05 23.29
N TYR A 122 1.81 4.80 23.05
CA TYR A 122 1.30 4.12 21.87
C TYR A 122 0.59 5.10 20.96
N PHE A 123 0.89 5.04 19.65
CA PHE A 123 0.32 5.87 18.61
C PHE A 123 -0.31 4.99 17.55
N TYR A 124 -1.53 5.30 17.13
CA TYR A 124 -2.25 4.51 16.13
C TYR A 124 -3.35 5.30 15.47
N VAL A 125 -3.69 4.92 14.25
CA VAL A 125 -4.81 5.51 13.50
C VAL A 125 -6.02 4.59 13.61
N GLU A 126 -7.17 5.18 13.91
CA GLU A 126 -8.46 4.50 13.98
C GLU A 126 -9.52 5.33 13.27
N LYS A 127 -10.42 4.66 12.54
CA LYS A 127 -11.52 5.27 11.82
C LYS A 127 -12.83 4.56 12.19
N SER A 128 -13.83 5.29 12.64
CA SER A 128 -15.20 4.77 12.69
C SER A 128 -15.80 4.77 11.28
N GLY A 129 -16.72 3.85 11.00
CA GLY A 129 -17.29 3.66 9.66
C GLY A 129 -17.94 4.90 9.05
N SER A 130 -18.48 5.79 9.88
CA SER A 130 -19.16 7.02 9.45
C SER A 130 -18.22 8.21 9.22
N GLN A 131 -16.96 8.11 9.61
CA GLN A 131 -15.98 9.17 9.41
C GLN A 131 -15.40 9.14 8.00
N ASN A 132 -15.08 10.32 7.44
CA ASN A 132 -14.39 10.39 6.16
C ASN A 132 -12.92 9.98 6.29
N GLN A 133 -12.22 10.43 7.36
CA GLN A 133 -10.80 10.25 7.58
C GLN A 133 -10.52 9.52 8.90
N GLY A 134 -9.42 8.74 8.92
CA GLY A 134 -8.87 8.15 10.14
C GLY A 134 -8.28 9.22 11.06
N ILE A 135 -8.45 9.03 12.36
CA ILE A 135 -7.94 9.93 13.39
C ILE A 135 -6.68 9.30 14.01
N LEU A 136 -5.62 10.09 14.14
CA LEU A 136 -4.43 9.68 14.88
C LEU A 136 -4.67 9.89 16.38
N TYR A 137 -4.54 8.80 17.12
CA TYR A 137 -4.64 8.75 18.57
C TYR A 137 -3.29 8.45 19.22
N TRP A 138 -3.18 8.80 20.49
CA TRP A 138 -2.14 8.32 21.37
C TRP A 138 -2.70 7.89 22.72
N SER A 139 -1.98 7.00 23.41
CA SER A 139 -2.31 6.56 24.77
C SER A 139 -1.04 6.24 25.57
N SER A 140 -1.13 6.35 26.89
CA SER A 140 -0.02 6.01 27.81
C SER A 140 0.15 4.50 28.04
N ALA A 141 -0.88 3.72 27.72
CA ALA A 141 -0.89 2.25 27.76
C ALA A 141 -1.93 1.72 26.77
N LEU A 142 -1.83 0.45 26.39
CA LEU A 142 -2.75 -0.15 25.40
C LEU A 142 -4.20 -0.24 25.87
N ASP A 143 -4.42 -0.31 27.17
CA ASP A 143 -5.73 -0.34 27.85
C ASP A 143 -6.19 1.04 28.37
N ALA A 144 -5.33 2.07 28.26
CA ALA A 144 -5.70 3.42 28.64
C ALA A 144 -6.63 4.07 27.58
N ALA A 145 -7.49 4.99 28.05
CA ALA A 145 -8.33 5.76 27.15
C ALA A 145 -7.50 6.57 26.16
N PRO A 146 -7.75 6.44 24.84
CA PRO A 146 -7.01 7.18 23.85
C PRO A 146 -7.34 8.67 23.88
N LYS A 147 -6.32 9.48 23.57
CA LYS A 147 -6.48 10.92 23.33
C LYS A 147 -6.32 11.19 21.83
N VAL A 148 -7.17 12.03 21.29
CA VAL A 148 -7.05 12.50 19.90
C VAL A 148 -5.76 13.33 19.78
N LEU A 149 -4.93 13.01 18.79
CA LEU A 149 -3.71 13.76 18.49
C LEU A 149 -3.87 14.58 17.22
N VAL A 150 -4.34 13.97 16.12
CA VAL A 150 -4.65 14.67 14.86
C VAL A 150 -5.98 14.14 14.33
N ASP A 151 -6.95 15.04 14.13
CA ASP A 151 -8.23 14.74 13.49
C ASP A 151 -8.34 15.43 12.13
N PRO A 152 -8.06 14.74 11.03
CA PRO A 152 -8.12 15.32 9.69
C PRO A 152 -9.54 15.78 9.29
N ASN A 153 -10.58 15.20 9.89
CA ASN A 153 -11.96 15.60 9.60
C ASN A 153 -12.28 17.06 9.99
N THR A 154 -11.39 17.69 10.76
CA THR A 154 -11.51 19.10 11.20
C THR A 154 -10.61 20.07 10.44
N LEU A 155 -9.73 19.56 9.54
CA LEU A 155 -8.71 20.38 8.88
C LEU A 155 -9.22 21.11 7.63
N SER A 156 -10.28 20.59 6.99
CA SER A 156 -10.93 21.25 5.85
C SER A 156 -12.44 21.25 5.98
N ALA A 157 -13.09 22.29 5.44
CA ALA A 157 -14.55 22.44 5.55
C ALA A 157 -15.34 21.36 4.77
N ASP A 158 -14.76 20.82 3.72
CA ASP A 158 -15.33 19.77 2.87
C ASP A 158 -14.84 18.36 3.21
N ALA A 159 -14.03 18.23 4.29
CA ALA A 159 -13.44 16.98 4.75
C ALA A 159 -12.60 16.24 3.67
N THR A 160 -11.99 16.98 2.75
CA THR A 160 -11.08 16.43 1.72
C THR A 160 -9.64 16.32 2.22
N ALA A 161 -9.26 17.05 3.27
CA ALA A 161 -7.95 16.93 3.90
C ALA A 161 -7.80 15.55 4.56
N SER A 162 -6.67 14.89 4.32
CA SER A 162 -6.37 13.57 4.88
C SER A 162 -5.00 13.54 5.56
N LEU A 163 -4.84 12.64 6.54
CA LEU A 163 -3.54 12.31 7.10
C LEU A 163 -2.80 11.41 6.10
N ALA A 164 -1.81 11.99 5.41
CA ALA A 164 -1.02 11.26 4.43
C ALA A 164 0.03 10.36 5.10
N ASP A 165 0.70 10.87 6.15
CA ASP A 165 1.70 10.12 6.91
C ASP A 165 1.93 10.77 8.29
N TYR A 166 2.60 10.05 9.20
CA TYR A 166 3.08 10.60 10.46
C TYR A 166 4.35 9.89 10.96
N SER A 167 5.17 10.62 11.70
CA SER A 167 6.38 10.10 12.33
C SER A 167 6.50 10.66 13.74
N VAL A 168 6.61 9.77 14.72
CA VAL A 168 6.72 10.13 16.14
C VAL A 168 8.19 10.25 16.52
N SER A 169 8.55 11.31 17.26
CA SER A 169 9.91 11.45 17.80
C SER A 169 10.27 10.28 18.72
N PRO A 170 11.54 9.87 18.80
CA PRO A 170 11.96 8.70 19.60
C PRO A 170 11.55 8.77 21.07
N ASP A 171 11.53 9.97 21.65
CA ASP A 171 11.10 10.22 23.03
C ASP A 171 9.57 10.32 23.21
N GLY A 172 8.79 10.23 22.13
CA GLY A 172 7.33 10.31 22.14
C GLY A 172 6.77 11.70 22.46
N ARG A 173 7.57 12.77 22.43
CA ARG A 173 7.12 14.12 22.77
C ARG A 173 6.49 14.86 21.60
N TYR A 174 6.93 14.59 20.39
CA TYR A 174 6.48 15.26 19.18
C TYR A 174 5.99 14.25 18.15
N VAL A 175 5.07 14.69 17.31
CA VAL A 175 4.68 14.01 16.07
C VAL A 175 4.81 14.98 14.92
N ALA A 176 5.56 14.59 13.89
CA ALA A 176 5.46 15.20 12.57
C ALA A 176 4.34 14.48 11.82
N TYR A 177 3.41 15.24 11.24
CA TYR A 177 2.28 14.67 10.52
C TYR A 177 2.07 15.42 9.19
N ALA A 178 1.80 14.67 8.15
CA ALA A 178 1.59 15.16 6.79
C ALA A 178 0.10 15.26 6.48
N VAL A 179 -0.31 16.40 5.96
CA VAL A 179 -1.66 16.65 5.47
C VAL A 179 -1.63 16.74 3.95
N SER A 180 -2.42 15.89 3.29
CA SER A 180 -2.71 15.98 1.86
C SER A 180 -4.06 16.64 1.66
N ASP A 181 -4.15 17.60 0.75
CA ASP A 181 -5.39 18.31 0.44
C ASP A 181 -5.96 17.86 -0.91
N GLY A 182 -7.27 17.55 -0.90
CA GLY A 182 -8.02 17.22 -2.11
C GLY A 182 -7.54 15.99 -2.87
N GLY A 183 -6.82 15.06 -2.22
CA GLY A 183 -6.32 13.82 -2.85
C GLY A 183 -5.14 14.04 -3.79
N THR A 184 -4.43 15.16 -3.66
CA THR A 184 -3.14 15.38 -4.32
C THR A 184 -2.06 14.53 -3.65
N ASP A 185 -0.97 14.24 -4.38
CA ASP A 185 0.20 13.59 -3.78
C ASP A 185 1.11 14.58 -3.04
N TRP A 186 0.77 15.86 -3.06
CA TRP A 186 1.53 16.91 -2.38
C TRP A 186 1.09 17.00 -0.92
N ASP A 187 2.08 16.97 -0.02
CA ASP A 187 1.87 16.96 1.41
C ASP A 187 2.46 18.22 2.04
N THR A 188 1.81 18.67 3.10
CA THR A 188 2.36 19.68 4.02
C THR A 188 2.54 19.04 5.39
N TRP A 189 3.77 19.05 5.89
CA TRP A 189 4.10 18.53 7.21
C TRP A 189 3.99 19.60 8.27
N HIS A 190 3.46 19.20 9.41
CA HIS A 190 3.35 19.97 10.64
C HIS A 190 3.98 19.20 11.79
N VAL A 191 4.38 19.91 12.85
CA VAL A 191 4.87 19.28 14.07
C VAL A 191 3.98 19.64 15.24
N ARG A 192 3.53 18.62 15.99
CA ARG A 192 2.64 18.78 17.16
C ARG A 192 3.30 18.22 18.41
N GLU A 193 3.19 18.96 19.52
CA GLU A 193 3.55 18.48 20.85
C GLU A 193 2.45 17.52 21.36
N VAL A 194 2.83 16.27 21.67
CA VAL A 194 1.89 15.19 21.97
C VAL A 194 1.06 15.47 23.23
N GLU A 195 1.68 15.97 24.30
CA GLU A 195 0.99 16.16 25.59
C GLU A 195 -0.01 17.31 25.55
N THR A 196 0.33 18.41 24.89
CA THR A 196 -0.51 19.60 24.84
C THR A 196 -1.47 19.63 23.67
N GLY A 197 -1.18 18.84 22.61
CA GLY A 197 -1.92 18.84 21.36
C GLY A 197 -1.75 20.12 20.52
N ARG A 198 -0.74 20.95 20.86
CA ARG A 198 -0.46 22.22 20.14
C ARG A 198 0.54 22.02 19.02
N ASP A 199 0.26 22.62 17.87
CA ASP A 199 1.22 22.69 16.78
C ASP A 199 2.36 23.66 17.11
N LEU A 200 3.55 23.27 16.75
CA LEU A 200 4.72 24.12 16.71
C LEU A 200 4.67 25.00 15.43
N PRO A 201 5.53 26.03 15.32
CA PRO A 201 5.56 26.88 14.12
C PRO A 201 6.10 26.18 12.85
N ASP A 202 6.55 24.93 12.99
CA ASP A 202 7.18 24.13 11.95
C ASP A 202 6.15 23.71 10.89
N VAL A 203 6.31 24.25 9.67
CA VAL A 203 5.48 23.94 8.51
C VAL A 203 6.40 23.67 7.32
N ILE A 204 6.33 22.44 6.79
CA ILE A 204 7.19 21.95 5.72
C ILE A 204 6.34 21.62 4.49
N GLY A 205 6.52 22.38 3.43
CA GLY A 205 5.85 22.19 2.14
C GLY A 205 6.77 21.65 1.05
N ASP A 206 6.24 21.62 -0.16
CA ASP A 206 6.93 21.15 -1.38
C ASP A 206 7.40 19.68 -1.25
N THR A 207 6.66 18.87 -0.50
CA THR A 207 6.95 17.45 -0.23
C THR A 207 5.96 16.56 -0.95
N LYS A 208 6.48 15.44 -1.46
CA LYS A 208 5.71 14.42 -2.17
C LYS A 208 6.41 13.08 -2.02
N PHE A 209 5.69 12.04 -1.59
CA PHE A 209 6.22 10.68 -1.39
C PHE A 209 7.47 10.62 -0.50
N THR A 210 7.50 11.39 0.57
CA THR A 210 8.59 11.42 1.55
C THR A 210 8.06 11.18 2.96
N GLY A 211 8.89 10.59 3.81
CA GLY A 211 8.67 10.49 5.25
C GLY A 211 9.59 11.45 6.02
N VAL A 212 9.37 11.54 7.32
CA VAL A 212 10.22 12.27 8.28
C VAL A 212 11.00 11.27 9.12
N SER A 213 12.32 11.47 9.24
CA SER A 213 13.21 10.65 10.06
C SER A 213 13.90 11.49 11.13
N TRP A 214 13.52 11.29 12.39
CA TRP A 214 14.00 12.04 13.54
C TRP A 214 15.42 11.68 13.95
N LEU A 215 16.15 12.67 14.46
CA LEU A 215 17.32 12.41 15.30
C LEU A 215 16.88 11.81 16.65
N PRO A 216 17.73 10.99 17.32
CA PRO A 216 17.38 10.35 18.59
C PRO A 216 17.01 11.32 19.71
N ASP A 217 17.58 12.53 19.71
CA ASP A 217 17.33 13.59 20.68
C ASP A 217 16.13 14.47 20.36
N ALA A 218 15.42 14.18 19.26
CA ALA A 218 14.28 14.91 18.75
C ALA A 218 14.57 16.42 18.42
N SER A 219 15.83 16.83 18.31
CA SER A 219 16.21 18.21 18.03
C SER A 219 16.01 18.63 16.58
N ALA A 220 16.01 17.63 15.67
CA ALA A 220 15.86 17.83 14.23
C ALA A 220 15.36 16.54 13.57
N PHE A 221 14.97 16.65 12.31
CA PHE A 221 14.64 15.50 11.46
C PHE A 221 15.10 15.71 10.01
N TYR A 222 15.19 14.62 9.26
CA TYR A 222 15.46 14.62 7.83
C TYR A 222 14.19 14.36 7.06
N TYR A 223 14.07 15.01 5.90
CA TYR A 223 12.96 14.86 4.97
C TYR A 223 13.42 15.18 3.54
N SER A 224 12.62 14.82 2.55
CA SER A 224 12.93 15.14 1.15
C SER A 224 11.92 16.13 0.60
N ARG A 225 12.37 17.12 -0.17
CA ARG A 225 11.49 18.06 -0.87
C ARG A 225 11.96 18.34 -2.28
N TYR A 226 11.03 18.78 -3.09
CA TYR A 226 11.27 19.30 -4.43
C TYR A 226 11.62 20.78 -4.40
N PRO A 227 12.39 21.30 -5.37
CA PRO A 227 12.59 22.73 -5.52
C PRO A 227 11.28 23.38 -5.98
N LYS A 228 11.19 24.70 -5.79
CA LYS A 228 10.04 25.47 -6.28
C LYS A 228 10.17 25.74 -7.78
N GLY A 229 9.09 25.51 -8.50
CA GLY A 229 8.93 25.89 -9.89
C GLY A 229 8.69 27.39 -10.07
N ALA A 230 8.51 27.82 -11.31
CA ALA A 230 8.27 29.22 -11.66
C ALA A 230 6.95 29.78 -11.08
N ASP A 231 6.00 28.92 -10.76
CA ASP A 231 4.71 29.25 -10.10
C ASP A 231 4.81 29.36 -8.57
N GLY A 232 6.01 29.12 -8.01
CA GLY A 232 6.27 29.17 -6.57
C GLY A 232 5.83 27.92 -5.80
N LYS A 233 5.33 26.87 -6.49
CA LYS A 233 4.98 25.58 -5.92
C LYS A 233 6.08 24.55 -6.16
N GLY A 234 6.04 23.44 -5.42
CA GLY A 234 6.95 22.32 -5.65
C GLY A 234 6.86 21.79 -7.09
N ASP A 235 8.00 21.54 -7.71
CA ASP A 235 8.12 21.08 -9.09
C ASP A 235 8.73 19.68 -9.11
N ASP A 236 7.89 18.66 -9.31
CA ASP A 236 8.28 17.23 -9.35
C ASP A 236 8.97 16.82 -10.66
N GLN A 237 9.11 17.74 -11.62
CA GLN A 237 9.95 17.54 -12.81
C GLN A 237 11.42 17.85 -12.53
N GLN A 238 11.72 18.48 -11.38
CA GLN A 238 13.06 18.75 -10.92
C GLN A 238 13.52 17.75 -9.87
N GLN A 239 14.82 17.77 -9.59
CA GLN A 239 15.46 16.83 -8.67
C GLN A 239 15.09 17.11 -7.21
N VAL A 240 14.56 16.10 -6.54
CA VAL A 240 14.34 16.10 -5.11
C VAL A 240 15.68 16.05 -4.35
N SER A 241 15.72 16.69 -3.18
CA SER A 241 16.90 16.70 -2.30
C SER A 241 16.49 16.42 -0.87
N VAL A 242 17.43 15.85 -0.07
CA VAL A 242 17.23 15.62 1.36
C VAL A 242 17.67 16.85 2.14
N TYR A 243 16.84 17.26 3.07
CA TYR A 243 17.06 18.40 3.97
C TYR A 243 17.03 17.95 5.43
N ARG A 244 17.72 18.72 6.27
CA ARG A 244 17.65 18.65 7.71
C ARG A 244 16.87 19.85 8.21
N HIS A 245 15.77 19.60 8.90
CA HIS A 245 14.97 20.61 9.59
C HIS A 245 15.28 20.58 11.07
N LYS A 246 15.63 21.74 11.64
CA LYS A 246 15.81 21.89 13.07
C LYS A 246 14.48 22.34 13.69
N LEU A 247 14.06 21.63 14.74
CA LEU A 247 12.78 21.90 15.39
C LEU A 247 12.68 23.35 15.86
N GLY A 248 11.58 24.02 15.48
CA GLY A 248 11.30 25.41 15.78
C GLY A 248 11.84 26.42 14.77
N ASP A 249 12.63 26.00 13.78
CA ASP A 249 13.14 26.88 12.75
C ASP A 249 12.13 27.01 11.58
N ALA A 250 12.27 28.06 10.77
CA ALA A 250 11.50 28.17 9.53
C ALA A 250 12.11 27.28 8.45
N GLN A 251 11.29 26.67 7.58
CA GLN A 251 11.72 25.81 6.47
C GLN A 251 12.79 26.46 5.57
N ALA A 252 12.78 27.80 5.43
CA ALA A 252 13.77 28.53 4.63
C ALA A 252 15.20 28.43 5.20
N ALA A 253 15.35 28.09 6.48
CA ALA A 253 16.64 27.90 7.14
C ALA A 253 17.15 26.46 7.04
N ASP A 254 16.39 25.55 6.42
CA ASP A 254 16.75 24.13 6.35
C ASP A 254 18.00 23.90 5.53
N GLU A 255 18.87 23.07 6.08
CA GLU A 255 20.11 22.67 5.46
C GLU A 255 19.88 21.59 4.41
N LYS A 256 20.31 21.82 3.16
CA LYS A 256 20.37 20.78 2.14
C LYS A 256 21.54 19.85 2.44
N VAL A 257 21.24 18.60 2.83
CA VAL A 257 22.26 17.62 3.23
C VAL A 257 22.67 16.71 2.09
N TYR A 258 21.75 16.42 1.17
CA TYR A 258 22.07 15.51 0.08
C TYR A 258 21.23 15.76 -1.17
N ALA A 259 21.91 15.68 -2.33
CA ALA A 259 21.30 15.68 -3.65
C ALA A 259 22.14 14.77 -4.56
N ILE A 260 21.48 14.03 -5.45
CA ILE A 260 22.16 13.26 -6.48
C ILE A 260 22.14 14.07 -7.77
N THR A 261 23.32 14.28 -8.36
CA THR A 261 23.47 15.04 -9.61
C THR A 261 23.59 14.20 -10.85
N ASP A 262 23.77 12.88 -10.70
CA ASP A 262 24.00 11.95 -11.79
C ASP A 262 22.78 11.77 -12.69
N ASN A 263 21.58 11.78 -12.10
CA ASN A 263 20.32 11.64 -12.82
C ASN A 263 19.20 12.42 -12.08
N PRO A 264 18.55 13.37 -12.75
CA PRO A 264 17.50 14.19 -12.11
C PRO A 264 16.25 13.40 -11.70
N ARG A 265 16.12 12.15 -12.15
CA ARG A 265 15.00 11.27 -11.80
C ARG A 265 15.26 10.42 -10.54
N TYR A 266 16.46 10.50 -9.96
CA TYR A 266 16.78 9.78 -8.74
C TYR A 266 16.20 10.51 -7.54
N ASN A 267 15.45 9.78 -6.71
CA ASN A 267 14.76 10.32 -5.54
C ASN A 267 15.41 9.79 -4.26
N PRO A 268 16.32 10.55 -3.64
CA PRO A 268 16.89 10.19 -2.34
C PRO A 268 15.92 10.54 -1.21
N TYR A 269 15.82 9.67 -0.20
CA TYR A 269 15.25 9.99 1.10
C TYR A 269 16.15 9.42 2.21
N GLY A 270 16.19 10.12 3.35
CA GLY A 270 17.09 9.80 4.45
C GLY A 270 16.37 9.09 5.59
N ILE A 271 17.03 8.05 6.16
CA ILE A 271 16.59 7.33 7.35
C ILE A 271 17.73 7.33 8.37
N VAL A 272 17.46 7.88 9.56
CA VAL A 272 18.40 7.85 10.69
C VAL A 272 18.29 6.50 11.39
N THR A 273 19.42 5.87 11.69
CA THR A 273 19.42 4.65 12.51
C THR A 273 19.01 4.95 13.95
N GLU A 274 18.44 3.95 14.66
CA GLU A 274 17.92 4.12 16.02
C GLU A 274 19.00 4.64 17.00
N ASP A 275 20.26 4.24 16.80
CA ASP A 275 21.41 4.73 17.57
C ASP A 275 21.90 6.14 17.16
N GLY A 276 21.30 6.72 16.11
CA GLY A 276 21.66 8.05 15.60
C GLY A 276 23.00 8.13 14.88
N ARG A 277 23.68 7.02 14.67
CA ARG A 277 25.02 7.01 14.08
C ARG A 277 25.01 7.22 12.58
N TRP A 278 24.05 6.61 11.88
CA TRP A 278 24.02 6.61 10.43
C TRP A 278 22.80 7.32 9.87
N LEU A 279 23.00 8.11 8.84
CA LEU A 279 21.96 8.55 7.93
C LEU A 279 22.06 7.71 6.65
N VAL A 280 21.10 6.82 6.47
CA VAL A 280 20.99 5.94 5.31
C VAL A 280 20.14 6.63 4.26
N PHE A 281 20.69 6.89 3.08
CA PHE A 281 19.92 7.41 1.95
C PHE A 281 19.48 6.24 1.07
N VAL A 282 18.19 6.05 0.96
CA VAL A 282 17.60 5.16 -0.04
C VAL A 282 17.32 5.99 -1.28
N VAL A 283 17.96 5.62 -2.38
CA VAL A 283 17.86 6.32 -3.66
C VAL A 283 17.03 5.48 -4.61
N SER A 284 15.85 5.94 -4.96
CA SER A 284 14.91 5.19 -5.79
C SER A 284 14.78 5.76 -7.20
N TYR A 285 14.54 4.86 -8.16
CA TYR A 285 14.14 5.16 -9.53
C TYR A 285 13.41 3.96 -10.12
N GLY A 286 12.12 4.14 -10.38
CA GLY A 286 11.28 3.01 -10.80
C GLY A 286 11.00 2.02 -9.67
N PHE A 287 10.76 0.75 -10.02
CA PHE A 287 10.30 -0.30 -9.10
C PHE A 287 11.23 -1.52 -9.05
N ASP A 288 12.21 -1.60 -9.93
CA ASP A 288 13.00 -2.81 -10.14
C ASP A 288 14.32 -2.82 -9.32
N SER A 289 14.82 -1.64 -8.98
CA SER A 289 16.10 -1.50 -8.25
C SER A 289 16.23 -0.15 -7.56
N ASN A 290 17.13 -0.07 -6.59
CA ASN A 290 17.49 1.16 -5.90
C ASN A 290 18.97 1.14 -5.49
N ALA A 291 19.46 2.27 -4.98
CA ALA A 291 20.79 2.38 -4.40
C ALA A 291 20.72 2.79 -2.93
N ILE A 292 21.78 2.46 -2.17
CA ILE A 292 21.94 2.83 -0.76
C ILE A 292 23.21 3.65 -0.62
N HIS A 293 23.08 4.87 -0.13
CA HIS A 293 24.20 5.71 0.25
C HIS A 293 24.18 5.98 1.76
N LEU A 294 25.31 6.35 2.34
CA LEU A 294 25.48 6.36 3.79
C LEU A 294 26.28 7.58 4.24
N CYS A 295 25.86 8.23 5.32
CA CYS A 295 26.60 9.28 6.00
C CYS A 295 26.78 8.93 7.48
N ASP A 296 28.01 9.05 8.00
CA ASP A 296 28.35 8.82 9.42
C ASP A 296 28.08 10.09 10.23
N LEU A 297 26.92 10.19 10.85
CA LEU A 297 26.50 11.35 11.66
C LEU A 297 27.34 11.56 12.93
N SER A 298 28.15 10.57 13.34
CA SER A 298 29.07 10.73 14.47
C SER A 298 30.29 11.59 14.14
N LYS A 299 30.50 11.92 12.88
CA LYS A 299 31.65 12.71 12.39
C LYS A 299 31.12 14.00 11.75
N PRO A 300 31.59 15.16 12.19
CA PRO A 300 31.30 16.42 11.52
C PRO A 300 31.76 16.34 10.04
N ASP A 301 30.96 16.86 9.14
CA ASP A 301 31.25 16.96 7.70
C ASP A 301 31.65 15.63 7.02
N ALA A 302 31.14 14.50 7.53
CA ALA A 302 31.40 13.20 6.94
C ALA A 302 30.88 13.15 5.48
N PRO A 303 31.71 12.69 4.53
CA PRO A 303 31.24 12.55 3.16
C PRO A 303 30.16 11.46 3.05
N VAL A 304 29.23 11.64 2.12
CA VAL A 304 28.30 10.58 1.76
C VAL A 304 29.03 9.52 0.94
N VAL A 305 28.94 8.27 1.40
CA VAL A 305 29.54 7.09 0.77
C VAL A 305 28.45 6.34 0.00
N ARG A 306 28.71 5.98 -1.25
CA ARG A 306 27.84 5.12 -2.06
C ARG A 306 28.10 3.66 -1.66
N LEU A 307 27.27 3.13 -0.78
CA LEU A 307 27.47 1.80 -0.18
C LEU A 307 27.05 0.68 -1.14
N LEU A 308 25.85 0.79 -1.71
CA LEU A 308 25.26 -0.14 -2.67
C LEU A 308 24.74 0.69 -3.86
N ASP A 309 25.49 0.79 -4.94
CA ASP A 309 25.20 1.72 -6.06
C ASP A 309 25.29 1.04 -7.44
N LYS A 310 25.04 -0.28 -7.48
CA LYS A 310 25.07 -1.04 -8.73
C LYS A 310 23.71 -1.11 -9.43
N TRP A 311 22.64 -0.75 -8.75
CA TRP A 311 21.26 -0.85 -9.27
C TRP A 311 20.91 -2.28 -9.73
N ASP A 312 21.40 -3.29 -8.99
CA ASP A 312 21.34 -4.70 -9.32
C ASP A 312 20.26 -5.46 -8.51
N GLY A 313 19.37 -4.75 -7.87
CA GLY A 313 18.24 -5.26 -7.09
C GLY A 313 17.62 -4.21 -6.18
N ILE A 314 16.58 -4.59 -5.49
CA ILE A 314 15.95 -3.78 -4.44
C ILE A 314 16.69 -4.03 -3.12
N TYR A 315 16.92 -2.98 -2.36
CA TYR A 315 17.47 -3.01 -1.02
C TYR A 315 16.53 -2.23 -0.09
N ASP A 316 15.71 -2.95 0.69
CA ASP A 316 14.86 -2.37 1.72
C ASP A 316 15.64 -2.30 3.03
N PHE A 317 15.89 -1.11 3.53
CA PHE A 317 16.59 -0.92 4.80
C PHE A 317 15.68 -1.31 5.96
N LEU A 318 16.14 -2.25 6.80
CA LEU A 318 15.42 -2.78 7.95
C LEU A 318 15.83 -2.10 9.27
N GLY A 319 17.03 -1.52 9.33
CA GLY A 319 17.56 -0.91 10.53
C GLY A 319 19.03 -1.28 10.80
N ALA A 320 19.52 -0.85 11.95
CA ALA A 320 20.87 -1.16 12.42
C ALA A 320 20.81 -2.02 13.70
N MET A 321 21.68 -3.02 13.80
CA MET A 321 21.81 -3.88 14.97
C MET A 321 23.26 -4.36 15.10
N ASP A 322 23.85 -4.30 16.29
CA ASP A 322 25.23 -4.70 16.57
C ASP A 322 26.27 -4.05 15.60
N GLY A 323 26.05 -2.77 15.24
CA GLY A 323 26.94 -2.00 14.36
C GLY A 323 26.83 -2.35 12.87
N LYS A 324 25.92 -3.24 12.47
CA LYS A 324 25.65 -3.62 11.08
C LYS A 324 24.32 -3.06 10.61
N LEU A 325 24.23 -2.76 9.31
CA LEU A 325 23.03 -2.36 8.62
C LEU A 325 22.38 -3.59 7.97
N TYR A 326 21.09 -3.79 8.18
CA TYR A 326 20.36 -4.93 7.65
C TYR A 326 19.46 -4.50 6.50
N PHE A 327 19.42 -5.34 5.47
CA PHE A 327 18.59 -5.11 4.29
C PHE A 327 17.90 -6.39 3.85
N ARG A 328 16.61 -6.28 3.50
CA ARG A 328 15.99 -7.24 2.60
C ARG A 328 16.42 -6.87 1.17
N THR A 329 16.80 -7.85 0.36
CA THR A 329 17.24 -7.56 -1.01
C THR A 329 16.85 -8.65 -2.00
N THR A 330 16.60 -8.22 -3.25
CA THR A 330 16.42 -9.12 -4.40
C THR A 330 17.73 -9.34 -5.19
N GLN A 331 18.80 -8.69 -4.79
CA GLN A 331 20.11 -8.83 -5.43
C GLN A 331 20.62 -10.27 -5.37
N GLY A 332 20.75 -10.92 -6.54
CA GLY A 332 21.13 -12.33 -6.64
C GLY A 332 20.17 -13.32 -5.97
N ALA A 333 18.95 -12.88 -5.63
CA ALA A 333 17.92 -13.64 -4.93
C ALA A 333 16.53 -13.13 -5.37
N PRO A 334 16.00 -13.55 -6.52
CA PRO A 334 14.74 -13.01 -7.08
C PRO A 334 13.52 -13.17 -6.16
N ARG A 335 13.57 -14.09 -5.19
CA ARG A 335 12.53 -14.25 -4.16
C ARG A 335 12.86 -13.55 -2.85
N GLY A 336 13.94 -12.79 -2.80
CA GLY A 336 14.38 -12.04 -1.63
C GLY A 336 15.18 -12.85 -0.61
N ARG A 337 16.10 -12.14 0.04
CA ARG A 337 16.92 -12.62 1.16
C ARG A 337 17.21 -11.46 2.12
N VAL A 338 17.72 -11.75 3.31
CA VAL A 338 18.22 -10.72 4.24
C VAL A 338 19.73 -10.78 4.32
N ILE A 339 20.35 -9.61 4.17
CA ILE A 339 21.79 -9.41 4.33
C ILE A 339 22.09 -8.41 5.43
N ALA A 340 23.27 -8.54 6.05
CA ALA A 340 23.84 -7.56 6.97
C ALA A 340 25.15 -7.04 6.41
N ILE A 341 25.39 -5.74 6.55
CA ILE A 341 26.60 -5.05 6.08
C ILE A 341 27.21 -4.28 7.23
N ASP A 342 28.48 -4.54 7.51
CA ASP A 342 29.30 -3.68 8.36
C ASP A 342 29.82 -2.51 7.52
N PRO A 343 29.48 -1.25 7.81
CA PRO A 343 29.99 -0.11 7.04
C PRO A 343 31.51 0.03 7.01
N ALA A 344 32.21 -0.52 8.01
CA ALA A 344 33.67 -0.52 8.05
C ALA A 344 34.29 -1.60 7.15
N SER A 345 33.52 -2.66 6.82
CA SER A 345 33.91 -3.75 5.94
C SER A 345 32.69 -4.15 5.08
N PRO A 346 32.41 -3.42 4.00
CA PRO A 346 31.10 -3.42 3.34
C PRO A 346 30.77 -4.68 2.52
N ALA A 347 31.43 -5.81 2.78
CA ALA A 347 31.05 -7.08 2.20
C ALA A 347 29.72 -7.57 2.81
N PRO A 348 28.68 -7.85 2.00
CA PRO A 348 27.42 -8.36 2.52
C PRO A 348 27.59 -9.76 3.14
N VAL A 349 26.99 -9.97 4.30
CA VAL A 349 26.86 -11.28 4.94
C VAL A 349 25.39 -11.69 4.86
N GLU A 350 25.12 -12.86 4.30
CA GLU A 350 23.77 -13.41 4.26
C GLU A 350 23.31 -13.79 5.67
N VAL A 351 22.11 -13.32 6.07
CA VAL A 351 21.49 -13.62 7.37
C VAL A 351 20.31 -14.58 7.17
N VAL A 352 19.37 -14.24 6.28
CA VAL A 352 18.27 -15.14 5.92
C VAL A 352 18.44 -15.45 4.42
N PRO A 353 18.70 -16.72 4.06
CA PRO A 353 18.88 -17.09 2.66
C PRO A 353 17.57 -17.01 1.86
N GLU A 354 17.70 -16.92 0.54
CA GLU A 354 16.58 -17.08 -0.36
C GLU A 354 15.91 -18.44 -0.15
N ALA A 355 14.58 -18.45 -0.10
CA ALA A 355 13.78 -19.65 0.07
C ALA A 355 12.84 -19.90 -1.12
N LYS A 356 12.15 -21.05 -1.12
CA LYS A 356 11.14 -21.36 -2.15
C LYS A 356 9.98 -20.36 -2.14
N PRO A 357 9.37 -19.97 -0.97
CA PRO A 357 8.40 -18.88 -0.93
C PRO A 357 9.12 -17.53 -1.06
N THR A 358 8.42 -16.53 -1.59
CA THR A 358 8.95 -15.17 -1.75
C THR A 358 9.04 -14.47 -0.41
N LEU A 359 10.22 -14.01 -0.01
CA LEU A 359 10.40 -13.10 1.13
C LEU A 359 9.85 -11.73 0.76
N TYR A 360 8.56 -11.54 1.06
CA TYR A 360 7.84 -10.32 0.72
C TYR A 360 8.28 -9.12 1.56
N GLN A 361 8.45 -9.35 2.88
CA GLN A 361 8.85 -8.32 3.83
C GLN A 361 9.73 -8.93 4.92
N ALA A 362 10.60 -8.11 5.51
CA ALA A 362 11.33 -8.46 6.73
C ALA A 362 11.35 -7.27 7.68
N SER A 363 11.55 -7.54 8.98
CA SER A 363 11.62 -6.52 10.03
C SER A 363 12.63 -6.92 11.09
N LEU A 364 13.30 -5.92 11.68
CA LEU A 364 14.12 -6.10 12.87
C LEU A 364 13.28 -5.80 14.11
N VAL A 365 13.10 -6.78 15.00
CA VAL A 365 12.31 -6.65 16.21
C VAL A 365 13.02 -7.35 17.36
N GLY A 366 13.38 -6.63 18.42
CA GLY A 366 13.94 -7.19 19.65
C GLY A 366 15.17 -8.09 19.46
N GLY A 367 16.03 -7.77 18.49
CA GLY A 367 17.22 -8.57 18.18
C GLY A 367 16.97 -9.77 17.24
N PHE A 368 15.77 -9.90 16.68
CA PHE A 368 15.38 -10.94 15.73
C PHE A 368 15.04 -10.35 14.36
N VAL A 369 15.08 -11.20 13.32
CA VAL A 369 14.51 -10.90 12.03
C VAL A 369 13.15 -11.59 11.93
N VAL A 370 12.09 -10.83 11.79
CA VAL A 370 10.75 -11.33 11.47
C VAL A 370 10.58 -11.30 9.95
N ALA A 371 10.49 -12.47 9.35
CA ALA A 371 10.35 -12.65 7.91
C ALA A 371 8.91 -12.97 7.53
N SER A 372 8.36 -12.20 6.59
CA SER A 372 7.03 -12.42 6.02
C SER A 372 7.17 -12.96 4.60
N TYR A 373 6.79 -14.21 4.42
CA TYR A 373 6.83 -14.89 3.14
C TYR A 373 5.45 -14.94 2.49
N LEU A 374 5.44 -14.92 1.16
CA LEU A 374 4.28 -15.30 0.36
C LEU A 374 4.44 -16.77 -0.07
N GLU A 375 3.61 -17.63 0.49
CA GLU A 375 3.49 -19.02 0.09
C GLU A 375 2.18 -19.21 -0.66
N ASP A 376 2.28 -19.35 -1.99
CA ASP A 376 1.12 -19.39 -2.88
C ASP A 376 0.15 -18.20 -2.62
N ALA A 377 0.69 -16.96 -2.57
CA ALA A 377 -0.05 -15.72 -2.33
C ALA A 377 -0.74 -15.60 -0.95
N ARG A 378 -0.31 -16.36 0.06
CA ARG A 378 -0.73 -16.26 1.46
C ARG A 378 0.48 -15.95 2.33
N THR A 379 0.24 -15.29 3.45
CA THR A 379 1.34 -14.97 4.37
C THR A 379 1.73 -16.18 5.22
N HIS A 380 3.03 -16.46 5.25
CA HIS A 380 3.70 -17.32 6.22
C HIS A 380 4.76 -16.48 6.96
N LEU A 381 4.76 -16.53 8.29
CA LEU A 381 5.66 -15.74 9.13
C LEU A 381 6.68 -16.63 9.82
N ALA A 382 7.96 -16.25 9.75
CA ALA A 382 9.05 -16.93 10.43
C ALA A 382 9.94 -15.95 11.21
N VAL A 383 10.49 -16.39 12.33
CA VAL A 383 11.43 -15.65 13.14
C VAL A 383 12.81 -16.26 13.02
N TYR A 384 13.80 -15.43 12.73
CA TYR A 384 15.20 -15.82 12.65
C TYR A 384 16.03 -15.08 13.70
N GLY A 385 17.04 -15.75 14.22
CA GLY A 385 18.10 -15.12 14.99
C GLY A 385 18.99 -14.23 14.11
N LYS A 386 19.75 -13.35 14.74
CA LYS A 386 20.73 -12.50 14.04
C LYS A 386 21.86 -13.28 13.35
N ASP A 387 22.05 -14.54 13.71
CA ASP A 387 22.95 -15.49 13.08
C ASP A 387 22.32 -16.25 11.91
N GLY A 388 21.05 -15.95 11.58
CA GLY A 388 20.32 -16.60 10.51
C GLY A 388 19.66 -17.92 10.88
N SER A 389 19.80 -18.39 12.13
CA SER A 389 19.12 -19.59 12.57
C SER A 389 17.61 -19.40 12.61
N HIS A 390 16.85 -20.32 11.98
CA HIS A 390 15.39 -20.34 12.12
C HIS A 390 15.02 -20.66 13.58
N VAL A 391 14.28 -19.76 14.22
CA VAL A 391 13.87 -19.91 15.62
C VAL A 391 12.49 -20.57 15.72
N ARG A 392 11.51 -20.06 14.94
CA ARG A 392 10.13 -20.56 14.93
C ARG A 392 9.29 -19.88 13.84
N ASP A 393 8.11 -20.41 13.60
CA ASP A 393 7.06 -19.76 12.84
C ASP A 393 6.07 -19.06 13.76
N ILE A 394 5.52 -17.91 13.33
CA ILE A 394 4.44 -17.23 14.03
C ILE A 394 3.10 -17.79 13.51
N ARG A 395 2.29 -18.32 14.41
CA ARG A 395 0.99 -18.87 14.07
C ARG A 395 -0.01 -17.76 13.74
N LEU A 396 -0.58 -17.80 12.54
CA LEU A 396 -1.67 -16.92 12.11
C LEU A 396 -3.04 -17.52 12.41
N PRO A 397 -4.11 -16.69 12.52
CA PRO A 397 -5.49 -17.16 12.73
C PRO A 397 -6.03 -18.03 11.62
N GLY A 398 -5.53 -17.91 10.40
CA GLY A 398 -5.98 -18.64 9.23
C GLY A 398 -5.07 -18.46 8.02
N GLN A 399 -5.57 -18.85 6.85
CA GLN A 399 -4.85 -18.72 5.57
C GLN A 399 -5.17 -17.37 4.91
N GLY A 400 -4.60 -16.31 5.43
CA GLY A 400 -4.85 -14.95 4.99
C GLY A 400 -3.58 -14.15 4.78
N THR A 401 -3.72 -12.86 4.96
CA THR A 401 -2.66 -11.86 4.86
C THR A 401 -2.31 -11.35 6.24
N ALA A 402 -1.03 -11.37 6.58
CA ALA A 402 -0.50 -10.66 7.73
C ALA A 402 0.48 -9.58 7.26
N ILE A 403 0.33 -8.37 7.77
CA ILE A 403 1.16 -7.20 7.44
C ILE A 403 1.55 -6.49 8.73
N GLY A 404 2.62 -5.68 8.69
CA GLY A 404 3.05 -4.88 9.83
C GLY A 404 4.44 -5.23 10.31
N PHE A 405 4.61 -5.44 11.61
CA PHE A 405 5.89 -5.59 12.28
C PHE A 405 6.78 -4.37 12.09
N PRO A 406 6.38 -3.16 12.62
CA PRO A 406 7.26 -2.00 12.60
C PRO A 406 8.63 -2.34 13.16
N ASP A 407 9.68 -1.82 12.51
CA ASP A 407 11.05 -2.07 12.94
C ASP A 407 11.31 -1.44 14.32
N THR A 408 11.63 -2.28 15.29
CA THR A 408 11.94 -1.94 16.67
C THR A 408 13.12 -2.79 17.14
N PRO A 409 14.36 -2.57 16.62
CA PRO A 409 15.51 -3.44 16.89
C PRO A 409 15.80 -3.62 18.38
N SER A 410 15.55 -2.60 19.20
CA SER A 410 15.79 -2.60 20.64
C SER A 410 14.61 -3.09 21.50
N GLU A 411 13.38 -3.19 20.94
CA GLU A 411 12.18 -3.60 21.69
C GLU A 411 11.59 -4.90 21.14
N SER A 412 11.18 -5.83 22.04
CA SER A 412 10.56 -7.11 21.64
C SER A 412 9.08 -7.00 21.29
N GLU A 413 8.42 -5.91 21.69
CA GLU A 413 7.02 -5.67 21.42
C GLU A 413 6.81 -5.04 20.03
N THR A 414 5.94 -5.65 19.25
CA THR A 414 5.54 -5.14 17.94
C THR A 414 4.06 -5.42 17.67
N PHE A 415 3.56 -4.98 16.52
CA PHE A 415 2.18 -5.16 16.09
C PHE A 415 2.12 -5.69 14.66
N PHE A 416 1.10 -6.50 14.39
CA PHE A 416 0.75 -6.89 13.03
C PHE A 416 -0.77 -6.90 12.85
N ALA A 417 -1.20 -6.78 11.62
CA ALA A 417 -2.59 -6.93 11.24
C ALA A 417 -2.80 -8.25 10.50
N TYR A 418 -3.95 -8.89 10.71
CA TYR A 418 -4.38 -10.06 9.96
C TYR A 418 -5.74 -9.82 9.31
N THR A 419 -5.90 -10.27 8.08
CA THR A 419 -7.15 -10.25 7.32
C THR A 419 -7.22 -11.44 6.35
N ASP A 420 -8.43 -11.81 5.94
CA ASP A 420 -8.69 -12.69 4.80
C ASP A 420 -9.97 -12.24 4.06
N TYR A 421 -10.44 -12.97 3.04
CA TYR A 421 -11.62 -12.54 2.26
C TYR A 421 -12.93 -12.49 3.08
N LEU A 422 -12.98 -13.13 4.24
CA LEU A 422 -14.17 -13.23 5.10
C LEU A 422 -13.98 -12.55 6.47
N THR A 423 -12.74 -12.20 6.81
CA THR A 423 -12.37 -11.64 8.11
C THR A 423 -11.81 -10.23 7.94
N PRO A 424 -12.48 -9.19 8.47
CA PRO A 424 -11.94 -7.84 8.46
C PRO A 424 -10.58 -7.75 9.17
N LEU A 425 -9.80 -6.74 8.79
CA LEU A 425 -8.47 -6.51 9.34
C LEU A 425 -8.52 -6.32 10.85
N ALA A 426 -7.89 -7.22 11.58
CA ALA A 426 -7.73 -7.20 13.03
C ALA A 426 -6.27 -6.98 13.41
N LEU A 427 -6.03 -6.17 14.45
CA LEU A 427 -4.69 -5.89 14.97
C LEU A 427 -4.31 -6.87 16.09
N TYR A 428 -3.08 -7.32 16.05
CA TYR A 428 -2.46 -8.19 17.04
C TYR A 428 -1.22 -7.52 17.62
N ARG A 429 -1.04 -7.65 18.93
CA ARG A 429 0.20 -7.37 19.62
C ARG A 429 1.03 -8.66 19.63
N TYR A 430 2.32 -8.55 19.40
CA TYR A 430 3.24 -9.67 19.43
C TYR A 430 4.50 -9.32 20.22
N ASP A 431 4.88 -10.15 21.17
CA ASP A 431 6.17 -10.10 21.86
C ASP A 431 7.08 -11.16 21.25
N VAL A 432 8.07 -10.73 20.46
CA VAL A 432 8.95 -11.64 19.72
C VAL A 432 9.86 -12.43 20.66
N ALA A 433 10.22 -11.93 21.84
CA ALA A 433 11.07 -12.65 22.79
C ALA A 433 10.34 -13.77 23.51
N LYS A 434 9.03 -13.61 23.76
CA LYS A 434 8.19 -14.57 24.49
C LYS A 434 7.39 -15.50 23.58
N ASP A 435 7.29 -15.19 22.30
CA ASP A 435 6.39 -15.85 21.35
C ASP A 435 4.91 -15.72 21.75
N GLU A 436 4.52 -14.55 22.19
CA GLU A 436 3.17 -14.30 22.66
C GLU A 436 2.43 -13.35 21.69
N ALA A 437 1.43 -13.87 20.99
CA ALA A 437 0.50 -13.09 20.19
C ALA A 437 -0.83 -12.93 20.93
N SER A 438 -1.35 -11.69 20.99
CA SER A 438 -2.66 -11.41 21.53
C SER A 438 -3.43 -10.47 20.62
N GLN A 439 -4.74 -10.70 20.45
CA GLN A 439 -5.60 -9.82 19.68
C GLN A 439 -5.73 -8.48 20.40
N PHE A 440 -5.29 -7.41 19.77
CA PHE A 440 -5.35 -6.05 20.33
C PHE A 440 -6.65 -5.34 19.95
N ARG A 441 -7.02 -5.35 18.68
CA ARG A 441 -8.25 -4.75 18.14
C ARG A 441 -8.87 -5.66 17.10
N LYS A 442 -10.19 -5.78 17.14
CA LYS A 442 -10.96 -6.50 16.12
C LYS A 442 -12.24 -5.73 15.81
N PRO A 443 -12.50 -5.38 14.55
CA PRO A 443 -13.73 -4.71 14.19
C PRO A 443 -14.93 -5.65 14.29
N THR A 444 -16.08 -5.08 14.59
CA THR A 444 -17.38 -5.76 14.49
C THR A 444 -18.05 -5.30 13.20
N VAL A 445 -18.28 -6.23 12.28
CA VAL A 445 -18.97 -5.98 11.01
C VAL A 445 -20.33 -6.62 10.99
N SER A 446 -21.26 -6.03 10.24
CA SER A 446 -22.62 -6.57 10.07
C SER A 446 -22.68 -7.70 9.01
N PHE A 447 -21.61 -8.44 8.83
CA PHE A 447 -21.46 -9.57 7.90
C PHE A 447 -21.27 -10.86 8.67
N ASP A 448 -22.08 -11.89 8.39
CA ASP A 448 -21.88 -13.25 8.92
C ASP A 448 -21.05 -14.06 7.94
N PRO A 449 -19.78 -14.40 8.24
CA PRO A 449 -18.93 -15.19 7.37
C PRO A 449 -19.25 -16.70 7.38
N SER A 450 -20.05 -17.18 8.33
CA SER A 450 -20.25 -18.62 8.59
C SER A 450 -20.81 -19.42 7.40
N PRO A 451 -21.68 -18.88 6.52
CA PRO A 451 -22.16 -19.59 5.35
C PRO A 451 -21.15 -19.69 4.20
N TYR A 452 -20.03 -18.97 4.27
CA TYR A 452 -19.07 -18.85 3.17
C TYR A 452 -17.81 -19.66 3.41
N SER A 453 -17.08 -19.89 2.35
CA SER A 453 -15.72 -20.47 2.38
C SER A 453 -14.87 -19.88 1.28
N THR A 454 -13.58 -19.79 1.55
CA THR A 454 -12.55 -19.50 0.55
C THR A 454 -11.75 -20.76 0.28
N GLU A 455 -11.56 -21.10 -0.98
CA GLU A 455 -10.66 -22.15 -1.44
C GLU A 455 -9.59 -21.57 -2.36
N GLN A 456 -8.41 -22.15 -2.34
CA GLN A 456 -7.36 -21.84 -3.29
C GLN A 456 -7.27 -22.96 -4.31
N VAL A 457 -7.29 -22.60 -5.58
CA VAL A 457 -7.14 -23.50 -6.72
C VAL A 457 -5.96 -23.07 -7.59
N PHE A 458 -5.57 -23.93 -8.50
CA PHE A 458 -4.54 -23.65 -9.48
C PHE A 458 -5.05 -24.06 -10.86
N TYR A 459 -4.79 -23.21 -11.83
CA TYR A 459 -5.11 -23.47 -13.22
C TYR A 459 -3.86 -23.30 -14.10
N GLN A 460 -3.93 -23.74 -15.34
CA GLN A 460 -2.86 -23.56 -16.31
C GLN A 460 -3.19 -22.41 -17.25
N SER A 461 -2.25 -21.49 -17.40
CA SER A 461 -2.28 -20.47 -18.44
C SER A 461 -2.02 -21.09 -19.81
N LYS A 462 -2.18 -20.33 -20.86
CA LYS A 462 -2.01 -20.75 -22.25
C LYS A 462 -0.65 -21.38 -22.55
N ASP A 463 0.41 -20.92 -21.87
CA ASP A 463 1.77 -21.44 -22.01
C ASP A 463 2.10 -22.59 -21.03
N GLY A 464 1.11 -23.08 -20.27
CA GLY A 464 1.26 -24.14 -19.27
C GLY A 464 1.71 -23.64 -17.89
N THR A 465 1.92 -22.34 -17.71
CA THR A 465 2.26 -21.77 -16.40
C THR A 465 1.13 -22.04 -15.40
N ARG A 466 1.50 -22.57 -14.22
CA ARG A 466 0.56 -22.80 -13.12
C ARG A 466 0.30 -21.50 -12.38
N VAL A 467 -0.94 -21.04 -12.39
CA VAL A 467 -1.38 -19.76 -11.81
C VAL A 467 -2.33 -20.03 -10.64
N PRO A 468 -2.14 -19.44 -9.43
CA PRO A 468 -3.06 -19.57 -8.32
C PRO A 468 -4.28 -18.66 -8.48
N MET A 469 -5.40 -19.12 -7.91
CA MET A 469 -6.63 -18.34 -7.83
C MET A 469 -7.34 -18.66 -6.52
N PHE A 470 -7.83 -17.63 -5.83
CA PHE A 470 -8.71 -17.77 -4.69
C PHE A 470 -10.17 -17.67 -5.14
N ILE A 471 -11.03 -18.52 -4.60
CA ILE A 471 -12.46 -18.50 -4.88
C ILE A 471 -13.22 -18.45 -3.56
N THR A 472 -13.99 -17.39 -3.36
CA THR A 472 -14.84 -17.21 -2.18
C THR A 472 -16.30 -17.27 -2.60
N ARG A 473 -17.07 -18.15 -1.93
CA ARG A 473 -18.47 -18.40 -2.26
C ARG A 473 -19.24 -18.94 -1.06
N ARG A 474 -20.55 -19.02 -1.17
CA ARG A 474 -21.37 -19.79 -0.22
C ARG A 474 -21.02 -21.27 -0.31
N LYS A 475 -20.99 -21.94 0.85
CA LYS A 475 -20.71 -23.38 0.95
C LYS A 475 -21.73 -24.24 0.19
N ASP A 476 -22.97 -23.76 0.08
CA ASP A 476 -24.09 -24.44 -0.59
C ASP A 476 -24.28 -24.04 -2.06
N SER A 477 -23.41 -23.21 -2.64
CA SER A 477 -23.45 -22.85 -4.06
C SER A 477 -23.35 -24.07 -4.95
N LYS A 478 -24.27 -24.22 -5.89
CA LYS A 478 -24.21 -25.28 -6.91
C LYS A 478 -23.20 -24.88 -7.99
N LEU A 479 -22.37 -25.82 -8.40
CA LEU A 479 -21.41 -25.63 -9.49
C LEU A 479 -21.98 -26.15 -10.80
N ASP A 480 -23.05 -25.51 -11.26
CA ASP A 480 -23.81 -25.87 -12.46
C ASP A 480 -23.75 -24.80 -13.58
N GLY A 481 -22.86 -23.83 -13.41
CA GLY A 481 -22.67 -22.75 -14.37
C GLY A 481 -23.63 -21.56 -14.21
N SER A 482 -24.55 -21.59 -13.24
CA SER A 482 -25.60 -20.59 -13.10
C SER A 482 -25.22 -19.41 -12.18
N ASN A 483 -24.06 -19.46 -11.49
CA ASN A 483 -23.72 -18.41 -10.53
C ASN A 483 -23.12 -17.19 -11.22
N ALA A 484 -23.58 -16.00 -10.82
CA ALA A 484 -22.90 -14.76 -11.17
C ALA A 484 -21.51 -14.73 -10.49
N THR A 485 -20.46 -14.55 -11.26
CA THR A 485 -19.07 -14.60 -10.76
C THR A 485 -18.34 -13.31 -11.11
N LEU A 486 -17.76 -12.68 -10.09
CA LEU A 486 -16.84 -11.55 -10.25
C LEU A 486 -15.41 -12.11 -10.22
N LEU A 487 -14.74 -12.10 -11.37
CA LEU A 487 -13.33 -12.43 -11.50
C LEU A 487 -12.51 -11.14 -11.44
N TYR A 488 -11.54 -11.10 -10.53
CA TYR A 488 -10.60 -10.00 -10.36
C TYR A 488 -9.16 -10.47 -10.55
N GLY A 489 -8.31 -9.60 -11.09
CA GLY A 489 -6.88 -9.80 -11.21
C GLY A 489 -6.21 -8.46 -11.51
N TYR A 490 -4.92 -8.30 -11.15
CA TYR A 490 -4.17 -7.07 -11.36
C TYR A 490 -3.00 -7.26 -12.33
N GLY A 491 -2.03 -8.10 -11.98
CA GLY A 491 -0.94 -8.51 -12.86
C GLY A 491 -0.03 -7.35 -13.31
N GLY A 492 0.50 -6.57 -12.37
CA GLY A 492 1.40 -5.47 -12.68
C GLY A 492 2.08 -4.86 -11.45
N PHE A 493 3.12 -4.06 -11.70
CA PHE A 493 3.84 -3.22 -10.72
C PHE A 493 4.36 -3.98 -9.49
N ASP A 494 4.67 -5.27 -9.63
CA ASP A 494 5.11 -6.14 -8.52
C ASP A 494 4.08 -6.21 -7.35
N VAL A 495 2.81 -5.86 -7.61
CA VAL A 495 1.75 -5.88 -6.61
C VAL A 495 1.22 -7.30 -6.45
N SER A 496 1.44 -7.89 -5.27
CA SER A 496 0.88 -9.20 -4.91
C SER A 496 -0.56 -9.06 -4.43
N LEU A 497 -1.48 -9.79 -5.05
CA LEU A 497 -2.86 -9.88 -4.57
C LEU A 497 -2.94 -10.96 -3.50
N THR A 498 -3.15 -10.55 -2.26
CA THR A 498 -3.28 -11.44 -1.11
C THR A 498 -4.70 -11.37 -0.53
N PRO A 499 -5.17 -12.41 0.19
CA PRO A 499 -6.52 -12.42 0.74
C PRO A 499 -6.79 -11.22 1.66
N THR A 500 -7.79 -10.40 1.30
CA THR A 500 -8.14 -9.18 2.03
C THR A 500 -9.66 -9.00 2.06
N TYR A 501 -10.21 -8.64 3.21
CA TYR A 501 -11.63 -8.36 3.38
C TYR A 501 -12.04 -7.09 2.62
N SER A 502 -13.21 -7.17 1.99
CA SER A 502 -13.85 -6.01 1.36
C SER A 502 -15.36 -6.03 1.65
N ALA A 503 -15.89 -4.92 2.15
CA ALA A 503 -17.33 -4.75 2.35
C ALA A 503 -18.12 -4.88 1.03
N SER A 504 -17.55 -4.44 -0.10
CA SER A 504 -18.15 -4.61 -1.42
C SER A 504 -18.24 -6.09 -1.82
N VAL A 505 -17.20 -6.88 -1.53
CA VAL A 505 -17.20 -8.32 -1.78
C VAL A 505 -18.20 -9.02 -0.85
N ALA A 506 -18.30 -8.62 0.42
CA ALA A 506 -19.30 -9.14 1.34
C ALA A 506 -20.73 -8.91 0.81
N ALA A 507 -21.04 -7.70 0.32
CA ALA A 507 -22.33 -7.41 -0.31
C ALA A 507 -22.60 -8.26 -1.55
N TRP A 508 -21.57 -8.54 -2.35
CA TRP A 508 -21.66 -9.43 -3.52
C TRP A 508 -21.97 -10.86 -3.12
N LEU A 509 -21.26 -11.39 -2.11
CA LEU A 509 -21.46 -12.75 -1.58
C LEU A 509 -22.86 -12.91 -0.98
N GLU A 510 -23.39 -11.93 -0.23
CA GLU A 510 -24.74 -11.94 0.33
C GLU A 510 -25.84 -12.04 -0.74
N ARG A 511 -25.56 -11.56 -1.95
CA ARG A 511 -26.44 -11.67 -3.11
C ARG A 511 -26.30 -12.99 -3.87
N GLY A 512 -25.50 -13.93 -3.35
CA GLY A 512 -25.27 -15.24 -3.93
C GLY A 512 -24.17 -15.29 -4.99
N GLY A 513 -23.43 -14.18 -5.17
CA GLY A 513 -22.31 -14.14 -6.13
C GLY A 513 -21.09 -14.92 -5.66
N ILE A 514 -20.25 -15.31 -6.61
CA ILE A 514 -18.92 -15.90 -6.39
C ILE A 514 -17.88 -14.81 -6.63
N TYR A 515 -16.85 -14.74 -5.78
CA TYR A 515 -15.70 -13.86 -5.95
C TYR A 515 -14.44 -14.68 -6.20
N ALA A 516 -13.80 -14.48 -7.33
CA ALA A 516 -12.57 -15.14 -7.73
C ALA A 516 -11.45 -14.13 -7.92
N VAL A 517 -10.26 -14.39 -7.37
CA VAL A 517 -9.07 -13.53 -7.49
C VAL A 517 -7.94 -14.35 -8.08
N ALA A 518 -7.54 -14.03 -9.31
CA ALA A 518 -6.43 -14.66 -10.01
C ALA A 518 -5.12 -13.89 -9.75
N ASN A 519 -4.10 -14.62 -9.31
CA ASN A 519 -2.76 -14.08 -9.02
C ASN A 519 -1.91 -14.11 -10.30
N LEU A 520 -2.09 -13.07 -11.13
CA LEU A 520 -1.53 -13.01 -12.48
C LEU A 520 -0.04 -12.71 -12.47
N ARG A 521 0.71 -13.20 -13.46
CA ARG A 521 2.07 -12.74 -13.71
C ARG A 521 2.14 -11.22 -13.85
N GLY A 522 3.27 -10.62 -13.48
CA GLY A 522 3.43 -9.17 -13.36
C GLY A 522 3.19 -8.63 -11.95
N GLY A 523 2.55 -9.43 -11.07
CA GLY A 523 2.56 -9.25 -9.62
C GLY A 523 3.84 -9.81 -8.99
N GLY A 524 3.95 -9.75 -7.65
CA GLY A 524 5.13 -10.17 -6.88
C GLY A 524 4.98 -11.50 -6.14
N GLU A 525 3.91 -12.27 -6.39
CA GLU A 525 3.54 -13.44 -5.58
C GLU A 525 4.63 -14.51 -5.53
N TYR A 526 5.41 -14.64 -6.61
CA TYR A 526 6.52 -15.59 -6.71
C TYR A 526 7.87 -14.89 -6.97
N GLY A 527 7.98 -13.59 -6.61
CA GLY A 527 9.19 -12.79 -6.71
C GLY A 527 9.43 -12.16 -8.08
N ALA A 528 10.66 -11.66 -8.29
CA ALA A 528 11.01 -10.88 -9.47
C ALA A 528 10.78 -11.61 -10.80
N ASP A 529 11.03 -12.92 -10.86
CA ASP A 529 10.79 -13.72 -12.07
C ASP A 529 9.32 -13.73 -12.49
N TRP A 530 8.41 -13.74 -11.50
CA TRP A 530 6.96 -13.69 -11.73
C TRP A 530 6.54 -12.31 -12.25
N HIS A 531 7.12 -11.26 -11.66
CA HIS A 531 6.92 -9.90 -12.11
C HIS A 531 7.41 -9.71 -13.55
N ASP A 532 8.65 -10.08 -13.84
CA ASP A 532 9.27 -9.92 -15.14
C ASP A 532 8.54 -10.72 -16.24
N ALA A 533 7.93 -11.84 -15.89
CA ALA A 533 7.15 -12.65 -16.83
C ALA A 533 5.84 -11.97 -17.29
N GLY A 534 5.42 -10.86 -16.64
CA GLY A 534 4.23 -10.07 -17.00
C GLY A 534 4.52 -8.64 -17.45
N THR A 535 5.79 -8.28 -17.75
CA THR A 535 6.17 -6.90 -18.07
C THR A 535 6.59 -6.71 -19.52
N ARG A 536 6.58 -5.47 -20.01
CA ARG A 536 7.13 -5.04 -21.30
C ARG A 536 6.61 -5.92 -22.46
N THR A 537 7.52 -6.58 -23.19
CA THR A 537 7.20 -7.48 -24.30
C THR A 537 6.50 -8.78 -23.89
N LYS A 538 6.50 -9.10 -22.60
CA LYS A 538 5.82 -10.27 -22.04
C LYS A 538 4.43 -9.94 -21.45
N LYS A 539 3.93 -8.71 -21.61
CA LYS A 539 2.65 -8.26 -21.04
C LYS A 539 1.46 -9.10 -21.49
N GLN A 540 1.53 -9.74 -22.65
CA GLN A 540 0.48 -10.63 -23.14
C GLN A 540 0.22 -11.81 -22.17
N ASN A 541 1.23 -12.28 -21.45
CA ASN A 541 1.07 -13.35 -20.47
C ASN A 541 0.04 -13.02 -19.37
N VAL A 542 -0.05 -11.75 -18.97
CA VAL A 542 -1.02 -11.29 -17.96
C VAL A 542 -2.45 -11.47 -18.45
N PHE A 543 -2.70 -11.11 -19.73
CA PHE A 543 -4.02 -11.27 -20.35
C PHE A 543 -4.34 -12.74 -20.57
N ASP A 544 -3.36 -13.55 -21.00
CA ASP A 544 -3.54 -14.98 -21.21
C ASP A 544 -3.83 -15.71 -19.86
N ASP A 545 -3.16 -15.29 -18.75
CA ASP A 545 -3.45 -15.79 -17.41
C ASP A 545 -4.89 -15.47 -16.99
N PHE A 546 -5.35 -14.23 -17.24
CA PHE A 546 -6.70 -13.80 -16.85
C PHE A 546 -7.79 -14.49 -17.67
N ILE A 547 -7.58 -14.64 -18.99
CA ILE A 547 -8.50 -15.37 -19.86
C ILE A 547 -8.60 -16.85 -19.42
N ALA A 548 -7.46 -17.48 -19.16
CA ALA A 548 -7.42 -18.88 -18.71
C ALA A 548 -8.13 -19.07 -17.35
N ALA A 549 -8.08 -18.07 -16.45
CA ALA A 549 -8.86 -18.09 -15.20
C ALA A 549 -10.37 -18.14 -15.48
N ALA A 550 -10.86 -17.29 -16.38
CA ALA A 550 -12.27 -17.29 -16.77
C ALA A 550 -12.70 -18.61 -17.43
N GLU A 551 -11.91 -19.11 -18.35
CA GLU A 551 -12.15 -20.40 -19.02
C GLU A 551 -12.18 -21.56 -18.04
N TRP A 552 -11.26 -21.56 -17.05
CA TRP A 552 -11.22 -22.56 -15.98
C TRP A 552 -12.47 -22.52 -15.10
N LEU A 553 -12.93 -21.32 -14.70
CA LEU A 553 -14.15 -21.14 -13.89
C LEU A 553 -15.39 -21.68 -14.64
N ILE A 554 -15.49 -21.42 -15.94
CA ILE A 554 -16.55 -21.92 -16.80
C ILE A 554 -16.47 -23.45 -16.90
N ALA A 555 -15.30 -24.01 -17.21
CA ALA A 555 -15.09 -25.45 -17.37
C ALA A 555 -15.37 -26.24 -16.07
N LYS A 556 -15.20 -25.60 -14.89
CA LYS A 556 -15.49 -26.19 -13.58
C LYS A 556 -16.91 -25.95 -13.08
N GLY A 557 -17.75 -25.29 -13.88
CA GLY A 557 -19.16 -25.05 -13.56
C GLY A 557 -19.39 -23.95 -12.52
N TYR A 558 -18.40 -23.11 -12.21
CA TYR A 558 -18.61 -21.97 -11.32
C TYR A 558 -19.52 -20.91 -11.96
N THR A 559 -19.41 -20.71 -13.26
CA THR A 559 -20.17 -19.72 -14.02
C THR A 559 -20.31 -20.13 -15.47
N SER A 560 -21.00 -19.34 -16.27
CA SER A 560 -21.11 -19.47 -17.73
C SER A 560 -21.03 -18.11 -18.40
N PRO A 561 -20.72 -18.03 -19.72
CA PRO A 561 -20.71 -16.80 -20.49
C PRO A 561 -22.15 -16.40 -20.90
N ALA A 562 -23.02 -16.14 -19.97
CA ALA A 562 -24.44 -15.82 -20.23
C ALA A 562 -24.69 -14.31 -20.28
#